data_badb9cfc1cf178948af8f58a77daaf59
#
_entry.id   badb9cfc1cf178948af8f58a77daaf59
#
_cell.length_a   1.000
_cell.length_b   1.000
_cell.length_c   1.000
_cell.angle_alpha   90.00
_cell.angle_beta   90.00
_cell.angle_gamma   90.00
#
_symmetry.space_group_name_H-M   'P 1'
#
loop_
_entity.id
_entity.type
_entity.pdbx_description
1 polymer ?
#
loop_
_entity_poly.entity_id
_entity_poly.type
_entity_poly.pdbx_seq_one_letter_code
_entity_poly.pdbx_strand_id
1 'polypeptide(L)'
;MKVFVDANVLVAVLNRQYPLYAHAARILSLADSSKYKVFTSPICLAIAFYFAEKKSGTQKAAEKITILSHKLQIATADVSVVKKTVANPAINDFEDGLEYYSALLAGCQIIVTEDVTDFYFSEIPVYDCRAFVRYVLENS
;
A
#
# COMPACT_ATOMS: atom_id res chain seq x y z
N MET A 1 10.08 -11.58 -2.50
CA MET A 1 9.09 -11.27 -1.46
C MET A 1 8.03 -10.31 -2.00
N LYS A 2 6.78 -10.58 -1.71
CA LYS A 2 5.66 -9.74 -2.13
C LYS A 2 5.19 -8.88 -0.96
N VAL A 3 5.17 -7.56 -1.17
CA VAL A 3 4.85 -6.56 -0.15
C VAL A 3 3.69 -5.71 -0.64
N PHE A 4 2.70 -5.51 0.20
CA PHE A 4 1.56 -4.64 -0.09
C PHE A 4 1.77 -3.29 0.60
N VAL A 5 1.57 -2.19 -0.13
CA VAL A 5 1.67 -0.84 0.42
C VAL A 5 0.30 -0.17 0.41
N ASP A 6 -0.06 0.39 1.56
CA ASP A 6 -1.31 1.13 1.77
C ASP A 6 -1.24 2.52 1.14
N ALA A 7 -2.40 3.14 0.98
CA ALA A 7 -2.52 4.46 0.35
C ALA A 7 -1.66 5.53 1.01
N ASN A 8 -1.51 5.52 2.35
CA ASN A 8 -0.71 6.53 3.04
C ASN A 8 0.76 6.51 2.62
N VAL A 9 1.29 5.35 2.25
CA VAL A 9 2.66 5.24 1.73
C VAL A 9 2.74 5.89 0.35
N LEU A 10 1.75 5.67 -0.51
CA LEU A 10 1.68 6.29 -1.83
C LEU A 10 1.55 7.79 -1.72
N VAL A 11 0.66 8.27 -0.85
CA VAL A 11 0.44 9.71 -0.64
C VAL A 11 1.72 10.39 -0.16
N ALA A 12 2.45 9.75 0.77
CA ALA A 12 3.71 10.30 1.28
C ALA A 12 4.72 10.56 0.15
N VAL A 13 4.76 9.67 -0.84
CA VAL A 13 5.66 9.84 -1.99
C VAL A 13 5.11 10.89 -2.96
N LEU A 14 3.83 10.78 -3.34
CA LEU A 14 3.24 11.69 -4.33
C LEU A 14 3.23 13.14 -3.85
N ASN A 15 2.96 13.36 -2.58
CA ASN A 15 2.84 14.69 -1.98
C ASN A 15 4.11 15.13 -1.24
N ARG A 16 5.17 14.33 -1.30
CA ARG A 16 6.46 14.60 -0.65
C ARG A 16 6.30 14.99 0.83
N GLN A 17 5.62 14.14 1.57
CA GLN A 17 5.34 14.38 2.99
C GLN A 17 6.56 14.04 3.85
N TYR A 18 7.28 15.04 4.28
CA TYR A 18 8.43 14.86 5.17
C TYR A 18 7.95 14.78 6.63
N PRO A 19 8.64 14.01 7.48
CA PRO A 19 9.86 13.25 7.22
C PRO A 19 9.64 11.86 6.61
N LEU A 20 8.39 11.43 6.43
CA LEU A 20 8.03 10.10 5.96
C LEU A 20 8.51 9.81 4.54
N TYR A 21 8.59 10.84 3.71
CA TYR A 21 8.88 10.72 2.28
C TYR A 21 10.11 9.85 1.99
N ALA A 22 11.21 10.04 2.72
CA ALA A 22 12.45 9.32 2.44
C ALA A 22 12.28 7.80 2.59
N HIS A 23 11.59 7.37 3.65
CA HIS A 23 11.32 5.95 3.87
C HIS A 23 10.32 5.39 2.85
N ALA A 24 9.25 6.13 2.62
CA ALA A 24 8.22 5.70 1.67
C ALA A 24 8.78 5.58 0.24
N ALA A 25 9.56 6.55 -0.20
CA ALA A 25 10.20 6.52 -1.52
C ALA A 25 11.14 5.33 -1.66
N ARG A 26 11.90 5.02 -0.61
CA ARG A 26 12.79 3.86 -0.60
C ARG A 26 12.02 2.55 -0.75
N ILE A 27 10.88 2.44 -0.08
CA ILE A 27 10.02 1.26 -0.18
C ILE A 27 9.49 1.09 -1.60
N LEU A 28 8.96 2.15 -2.21
CA LEU A 28 8.46 2.06 -3.58
C LEU A 28 9.58 1.73 -4.57
N SER A 29 10.82 2.16 -4.31
CA SER A 29 11.97 1.85 -5.16
C SER A 29 12.31 0.35 -5.16
N LEU A 30 11.83 -0.41 -4.17
CA LEU A 30 12.00 -1.87 -4.15
C LEU A 30 11.32 -2.55 -5.34
N ALA A 31 10.36 -1.88 -5.98
CA ALA A 31 9.73 -2.39 -7.20
C ALA A 31 10.74 -2.59 -8.35
N ASP A 32 11.86 -1.90 -8.31
CA ASP A 32 12.93 -2.04 -9.29
C ASP A 32 13.91 -3.18 -8.94
N SER A 33 13.76 -3.76 -7.75
CA SER A 33 14.62 -4.86 -7.27
C SER A 33 14.08 -6.21 -7.75
N SER A 34 14.97 -7.15 -8.04
CA SER A 34 14.57 -8.53 -8.35
C SER A 34 14.11 -9.31 -7.11
N LYS A 35 14.40 -8.81 -5.91
CA LYS A 35 14.07 -9.49 -4.65
C LYS A 35 12.65 -9.19 -4.15
N TYR A 36 12.06 -8.10 -4.61
CA TYR A 36 10.77 -7.63 -4.10
C TYR A 36 9.79 -7.37 -5.23
N LYS A 37 8.52 -7.67 -4.97
CA LYS A 37 7.40 -7.21 -5.79
C LYS A 37 6.52 -6.37 -4.90
N VAL A 38 6.35 -5.11 -5.27
CA VAL A 38 5.57 -4.14 -4.48
C VAL A 38 4.19 -4.02 -5.09
N PHE A 39 3.18 -4.33 -4.28
CA PHE A 39 1.78 -4.31 -4.66
C PHE A 39 1.05 -3.15 -4.00
N THR A 40 0.01 -2.69 -4.64
CA THR A 40 -1.02 -1.84 -4.05
C THR A 40 -2.37 -2.30 -4.59
N SER A 41 -3.45 -1.57 -4.33
CA SER A 41 -4.78 -1.93 -4.79
C SER A 41 -5.44 -0.77 -5.54
N PRO A 42 -6.51 -1.04 -6.32
CA PRO A 42 -7.28 0.03 -6.95
C PRO A 42 -7.81 1.06 -5.94
N ILE A 43 -8.22 0.59 -4.75
CA ILE A 43 -8.72 1.48 -3.67
C ILE A 43 -7.60 2.40 -3.20
N CYS A 44 -6.41 1.86 -2.97
CA CYS A 44 -5.25 2.66 -2.54
C CYS A 44 -4.88 3.70 -3.59
N LEU A 45 -4.92 3.32 -4.87
CA LEU A 45 -4.64 4.26 -5.96
C LEU A 45 -5.69 5.37 -6.03
N ALA A 46 -6.97 5.05 -5.81
CA ALA A 46 -8.04 6.04 -5.81
C ALA A 46 -7.87 7.05 -4.67
N ILE A 47 -7.52 6.56 -3.47
CA ILE A 47 -7.24 7.41 -2.31
C ILE A 47 -6.04 8.30 -2.59
N ALA A 48 -4.97 7.73 -3.11
CA ALA A 48 -3.75 8.47 -3.43
C ALA A 48 -4.02 9.56 -4.49
N PHE A 49 -4.82 9.23 -5.49
CA PHE A 49 -5.24 10.21 -6.52
C PHE A 49 -5.97 11.39 -5.88
N TYR A 50 -6.92 11.11 -4.99
CA TYR A 50 -7.71 12.15 -4.32
C TYR A 50 -6.79 13.15 -3.58
N PHE A 51 -5.83 12.66 -2.80
CA PHE A 51 -4.93 13.53 -2.07
C PHE A 51 -3.92 14.25 -2.96
N ALA A 52 -3.44 13.60 -4.01
CA ALA A 52 -2.55 14.22 -4.98
C ALA A 52 -3.26 15.33 -5.76
N GLU A 53 -4.52 15.10 -6.12
CA GLU A 53 -5.35 16.08 -6.83
C GLU A 53 -5.58 17.32 -5.97
N LYS A 54 -5.88 17.13 -4.69
CA LYS A 54 -6.07 18.25 -3.76
C LYS A 54 -4.83 19.13 -3.65
N LYS A 55 -3.66 18.52 -3.69
CA LYS A 55 -2.40 19.25 -3.53
C LYS A 55 -1.89 19.89 -4.84
N SER A 56 -2.02 19.18 -5.95
CA SER A 56 -1.29 19.54 -7.19
C SER A 56 -2.18 19.69 -8.40
N GLY A 57 -3.49 19.47 -8.30
CA GLY A 57 -4.44 19.53 -9.39
C GLY A 57 -4.57 18.21 -10.15
N THR A 58 -5.62 18.11 -10.94
CA THR A 58 -6.04 16.88 -11.62
C THR A 58 -4.98 16.35 -12.59
N GLN A 59 -4.39 17.24 -13.40
CA GLN A 59 -3.42 16.83 -14.41
C GLN A 59 -2.17 16.20 -13.79
N LYS A 60 -1.60 16.84 -12.78
CA LYS A 60 -0.41 16.31 -12.10
C LYS A 60 -0.72 15.03 -11.34
N ALA A 61 -1.90 14.95 -10.72
CA ALA A 61 -2.33 13.74 -10.07
C ALA A 61 -2.43 12.57 -11.05
N ALA A 62 -3.00 12.79 -12.24
CA ALA A 62 -3.11 11.77 -13.26
C ALA A 62 -1.73 11.30 -13.74
N GLU A 63 -0.78 12.21 -13.94
CA GLU A 63 0.58 11.87 -14.31
C GLU A 63 1.26 11.01 -13.25
N LYS A 64 1.12 11.37 -11.99
CA LYS A 64 1.70 10.63 -10.85
C LYS A 64 1.12 9.23 -10.71
N ILE A 65 -0.20 9.10 -10.82
CA ILE A 65 -0.88 7.80 -10.75
C ILE A 65 -0.48 6.91 -11.93
N THR A 66 -0.32 7.49 -13.11
CA THR A 66 0.15 6.75 -14.29
C THR A 66 1.52 6.12 -14.02
N ILE A 67 2.45 6.88 -13.45
CA ILE A 67 3.78 6.37 -13.09
C ILE A 67 3.66 5.22 -12.08
N LEU A 68 2.87 5.39 -11.02
CA LEU A 68 2.69 4.35 -10.01
C LEU A 68 2.08 3.08 -10.59
N SER A 69 1.07 3.22 -11.48
CA SER A 69 0.39 2.07 -12.07
C SER A 69 1.31 1.22 -12.95
N HIS A 70 2.34 1.82 -13.52
CA HIS A 70 3.33 1.10 -14.29
C HIS A 70 4.45 0.52 -13.43
N LYS A 71 4.76 1.16 -12.33
CA LYS A 71 5.84 0.74 -11.44
C LYS A 71 5.45 -0.37 -10.50
N LEU A 72 4.23 -0.31 -9.95
CA LEU A 72 3.75 -1.25 -8.93
C LEU A 72 2.87 -2.33 -9.56
N GLN A 73 2.78 -3.47 -8.85
CA GLN A 73 1.80 -4.49 -9.16
C GLN A 73 0.46 -4.09 -8.54
N ILE A 74 -0.64 -4.39 -9.23
CA ILE A 74 -1.98 -4.02 -8.75
C ILE A 74 -2.71 -5.28 -8.31
N ALA A 75 -3.02 -5.37 -7.01
CA ALA A 75 -3.77 -6.48 -6.45
C ALA A 75 -5.26 -6.35 -6.83
N THR A 76 -5.88 -7.49 -7.11
CA THR A 76 -7.30 -7.53 -7.46
C THR A 76 -8.18 -7.41 -6.22
N ALA A 77 -9.27 -6.65 -6.33
CA ALA A 77 -10.34 -6.60 -5.33
C ALA A 77 -11.62 -7.14 -5.98
N ASP A 78 -11.79 -8.45 -5.95
CA ASP A 78 -12.91 -9.15 -6.59
C ASP A 78 -14.03 -9.51 -5.61
N VAL A 79 -15.00 -10.29 -6.07
CA VAL A 79 -16.13 -10.74 -5.26
C VAL A 79 -15.66 -11.49 -4.01
N SER A 80 -14.61 -12.32 -4.12
CA SER A 80 -14.13 -13.10 -2.98
C SER A 80 -13.56 -12.18 -1.90
N VAL A 81 -12.86 -11.10 -2.28
CA VAL A 81 -12.32 -10.09 -1.36
C VAL A 81 -13.46 -9.41 -0.59
N VAL A 82 -14.51 -9.01 -1.28
CA VAL A 82 -15.68 -8.37 -0.65
C VAL A 82 -16.35 -9.33 0.33
N LYS A 83 -16.61 -10.58 -0.10
CA LYS A 83 -17.28 -11.58 0.75
C LYS A 83 -16.48 -11.90 2.01
N LYS A 84 -15.18 -12.06 1.89
CA LYS A 84 -14.31 -12.32 3.06
C LYS A 84 -14.29 -11.14 4.02
N THR A 85 -14.28 -9.93 3.51
CA THR A 85 -14.30 -8.72 4.32
C THR A 85 -15.59 -8.63 5.15
N VAL A 86 -16.74 -8.77 4.52
CA VAL A 86 -18.02 -8.65 5.23
C VAL A 86 -18.27 -9.83 6.18
N ALA A 87 -17.66 -10.98 5.92
CA ALA A 87 -17.82 -12.17 6.77
C ALA A 87 -16.91 -12.15 8.02
N ASN A 88 -15.91 -11.28 8.08
CA ASN A 88 -14.98 -11.25 9.21
C ASN A 88 -15.42 -10.22 10.26
N PRO A 89 -15.98 -10.69 11.41
CA PRO A 89 -16.48 -9.77 12.44
C PRO A 89 -15.40 -8.95 13.14
N ALA A 90 -14.13 -9.34 13.01
CA ALA A 90 -13.01 -8.60 13.59
C ALA A 90 -12.68 -7.32 12.83
N ILE A 91 -13.16 -7.18 11.58
CA ILE A 91 -12.87 -6.03 10.75
C ILE A 91 -13.89 -4.93 11.03
N ASN A 92 -13.40 -3.78 11.53
CA ASN A 92 -14.24 -2.62 11.82
C ASN A 92 -14.32 -1.65 10.64
N ASP A 93 -13.24 -1.54 9.85
CA ASP A 93 -13.18 -0.65 8.70
C ASP A 93 -13.21 -1.48 7.43
N PHE A 94 -14.27 -1.29 6.64
CA PHE A 94 -14.50 -2.06 5.41
C PHE A 94 -13.37 -1.86 4.40
N GLU A 95 -12.87 -0.64 4.27
CA GLU A 95 -11.79 -0.30 3.35
C GLU A 95 -10.51 -1.07 3.70
N ASP A 96 -10.14 -1.09 4.99
CA ASP A 96 -8.97 -1.83 5.47
C ASP A 96 -9.11 -3.33 5.21
N GLY A 97 -10.32 -3.86 5.39
CA GLY A 97 -10.60 -5.25 5.09
C GLY A 97 -10.44 -5.58 3.62
N LEU A 98 -10.91 -4.71 2.73
CA LEU A 98 -10.73 -4.89 1.28
C LEU A 98 -9.25 -4.90 0.90
N GLU A 99 -8.46 -3.98 1.48
CA GLU A 99 -7.03 -3.92 1.24
C GLU A 99 -6.33 -5.20 1.72
N TYR A 100 -6.66 -5.64 2.92
CA TYR A 100 -6.08 -6.84 3.52
C TYR A 100 -6.33 -8.08 2.67
N TYR A 101 -7.59 -8.33 2.30
CA TYR A 101 -7.91 -9.52 1.50
C TYR A 101 -7.41 -9.43 0.07
N SER A 102 -7.28 -8.22 -0.48
CA SER A 102 -6.61 -8.03 -1.77
C SER A 102 -5.12 -8.38 -1.68
N ALA A 103 -4.48 -7.98 -0.60
CA ALA A 103 -3.07 -8.32 -0.36
C ALA A 103 -2.89 -9.83 -0.22
N LEU A 104 -3.76 -10.51 0.53
CA LEU A 104 -3.70 -11.96 0.68
C LEU A 104 -3.93 -12.68 -0.64
N LEU A 105 -4.90 -12.23 -1.43
CA LEU A 105 -5.21 -12.84 -2.74
C LEU A 105 -4.02 -12.72 -3.69
N ALA A 106 -3.29 -11.62 -3.63
CA ALA A 106 -2.08 -11.43 -4.43
C ALA A 106 -0.88 -12.24 -3.93
N GLY A 107 -0.99 -12.84 -2.75
CA GLY A 107 0.09 -13.61 -2.13
C GLY A 107 1.09 -12.74 -1.38
N CYS A 108 0.71 -11.54 -0.97
CA CYS A 108 1.59 -10.67 -0.22
C CYS A 108 1.88 -11.24 1.17
N GLN A 109 3.12 -11.09 1.60
CA GLN A 109 3.63 -11.64 2.85
C GLN A 109 3.76 -10.58 3.93
N ILE A 110 3.70 -9.31 3.56
CA ILE A 110 3.86 -8.16 4.45
C ILE A 110 2.94 -7.04 3.97
N ILE A 111 2.36 -6.30 4.92
CA ILE A 111 1.65 -5.05 4.65
C ILE A 111 2.47 -3.90 5.24
N VAL A 112 2.65 -2.83 4.48
CA VAL A 112 3.30 -1.60 4.94
C VAL A 112 2.25 -0.48 4.97
N THR A 113 2.05 0.08 6.15
CA THR A 113 1.08 1.15 6.39
C THR A 113 1.51 1.97 7.60
N GLU A 114 1.21 3.28 7.58
CA GLU A 114 1.42 4.11 8.78
C GLU A 114 0.32 3.88 9.83
N ASP A 115 -0.79 3.25 9.43
CA ASP A 115 -1.92 2.94 10.31
C ASP A 115 -1.84 1.49 10.82
N VAL A 116 -0.70 1.10 11.38
CA VAL A 116 -0.42 -0.26 11.83
C VAL A 116 -1.51 -0.79 12.76
N THR A 117 -1.99 0.04 13.69
CA THR A 117 -3.01 -0.37 14.66
C THR A 117 -4.36 -0.68 14.03
N ASP A 118 -4.66 -0.12 12.86
CA ASP A 118 -5.92 -0.37 12.16
C ASP A 118 -5.96 -1.78 11.56
N PHE A 119 -4.79 -2.39 11.34
CA PHE A 119 -4.67 -3.75 10.79
C PHE A 119 -4.46 -4.81 11.88
N TYR A 120 -5.01 -4.58 13.07
CA TYR A 120 -4.88 -5.49 14.22
C TYR A 120 -5.35 -6.90 13.92
N PHE A 121 -6.28 -7.07 12.96
CA PHE A 121 -6.83 -8.37 12.56
C PHE A 121 -5.92 -9.15 11.62
N SER A 122 -4.83 -8.55 11.14
CA SER A 122 -3.95 -9.16 10.13
C SER A 122 -3.23 -10.40 10.66
N GLU A 123 -3.25 -11.47 9.87
CA GLU A 123 -2.49 -12.69 10.15
C GLU A 123 -1.09 -12.66 9.53
N ILE A 124 -0.79 -11.61 8.75
CA ILE A 124 0.55 -11.40 8.21
C ILE A 124 1.18 -10.18 8.87
N PRO A 125 2.53 -10.08 8.90
CA PRO A 125 3.21 -8.94 9.51
C PRO A 125 2.79 -7.60 8.90
N VAL A 126 2.62 -6.60 9.76
CA VAL A 126 2.29 -5.23 9.38
C VAL A 126 3.38 -4.31 9.92
N TYR A 127 3.98 -3.52 9.05
CA TYR A 127 5.05 -2.60 9.42
C TYR A 127 4.71 -1.18 8.99
N ASP A 128 5.12 -0.18 9.77
CA ASP A 128 5.19 1.17 9.23
C ASP A 128 6.41 1.31 8.30
N CYS A 129 6.50 2.42 7.60
CA CYS A 129 7.58 2.62 6.61
C CYS A 129 8.96 2.52 7.25
N ARG A 130 9.14 3.13 8.42
CA ARG A 130 10.43 3.14 9.11
C ARG A 130 10.85 1.74 9.53
N ALA A 131 9.92 1.00 10.11
CA ALA A 131 10.17 -0.37 10.55
C ALA A 131 10.45 -1.29 9.36
N PHE A 132 9.74 -1.10 8.25
CA PHE A 132 9.97 -1.93 7.06
C PHE A 132 11.31 -1.64 6.40
N VAL A 133 11.73 -0.38 6.31
CA VAL A 133 13.07 -0.04 5.81
C VAL A 133 14.14 -0.73 6.66
N ARG A 134 13.97 -0.72 7.98
CA ARG A 134 14.89 -1.44 8.87
C ARG A 134 14.92 -2.94 8.57
N TYR A 135 13.73 -3.54 8.40
CA TYR A 135 13.62 -4.96 8.04
C TYR A 135 14.40 -5.27 6.75
N VAL A 136 14.24 -4.44 5.72
CA VAL A 136 14.94 -4.62 4.44
C VAL A 136 16.45 -4.55 4.62
N LEU A 137 16.93 -3.59 5.40
CA LEU A 137 18.37 -3.43 5.64
C LEU A 137 18.95 -4.61 6.40
N GLU A 138 18.23 -5.16 7.36
CA GLU A 138 18.67 -6.28 8.18
C GLU A 138 18.62 -7.62 7.41
N ASN A 139 17.84 -7.70 6.36
CA ASN A 139 17.63 -8.92 5.57
C ASN A 139 18.19 -8.85 4.14
N SER A 140 19.07 -7.90 3.89
CA SER A 140 19.71 -7.75 2.58
C SER A 140 21.11 -8.35 2.53
#